data_d6292aac557953d5dff4a6922c06713e
#
_entry.id   d6292aac557953d5dff4a6922c06713e
#
_cell.length_a   1.000
_cell.length_b   1.000
_cell.length_c   1.000
_cell.angle_alpha   90.00
_cell.angle_beta   90.00
_cell.angle_gamma   90.00
#
_symmetry.space_group_name_H-M   'P 1'
#
loop_
_entity.id
_entity.type
_entity.pdbx_description
1 polymer ?
#
loop_
_entity_poly.entity_id
_entity_poly.type
_entity_poly.pdbx_seq_one_letter_code
_entity_poly.pdbx_strand_id
1 'polypeptide(L)'
;KELTDPGIKNLKKAVKEFTEKLEGDWSVYVKDLKSGEKFSINDKAMSSASLIKAFTMAASYENMEKIRMVEGMLLKADPASQTVTDKLFRLMENMVTYSDNESFNEMVRLQTASNQFNAGARVINRYLREQGYKETAVLHTLAPSNTDPEGLGSSNTTSVEDCGTLLEKIYRRECV
;
A
#
# COMPACT_ATOMS: atom_id res chain seq x y z
N LYS A 1 15.25 14.68 -13.61
CA LYS A 1 15.84 15.99 -13.29
C LYS A 1 17.24 15.75 -12.73
N GLU A 2 18.22 16.52 -13.19
CA GLU A 2 19.60 16.36 -12.70
C GLU A 2 19.69 16.84 -11.25
N LEU A 3 20.41 16.08 -10.39
CA LEU A 3 20.66 16.48 -9.01
C LEU A 3 21.59 17.68 -9.00
N THR A 4 21.26 18.73 -8.26
CA THR A 4 22.06 19.98 -8.16
C THR A 4 22.80 20.08 -6.84
N ASP A 5 22.20 19.58 -5.75
CA ASP A 5 22.81 19.61 -4.42
C ASP A 5 23.98 18.62 -4.32
N PRO A 6 25.20 19.10 -3.95
CA PRO A 6 26.36 18.23 -3.81
C PRO A 6 26.21 17.17 -2.70
N GLY A 7 25.46 17.49 -1.63
CA GLY A 7 25.19 16.57 -0.53
C GLY A 7 24.35 15.37 -1.00
N ILE A 8 23.30 15.63 -1.79
CA ILE A 8 22.44 14.59 -2.35
C ILE A 8 23.20 13.73 -3.38
N LYS A 9 24.06 14.36 -4.21
CA LYS A 9 24.95 13.62 -5.12
C LYS A 9 25.90 12.68 -4.38
N ASN A 10 26.53 13.17 -3.33
CA ASN A 10 27.45 12.38 -2.50
C ASN A 10 26.70 11.25 -1.78
N LEU A 11 25.50 11.53 -1.25
CA LEU A 11 24.64 10.51 -0.63
C LEU A 11 24.29 9.41 -1.62
N LYS A 12 23.86 9.77 -2.84
CA LYS A 12 23.55 8.78 -3.89
C LYS A 12 24.74 7.88 -4.18
N LYS A 13 25.94 8.47 -4.31
CA LYS A 13 27.17 7.71 -4.54
C LYS A 13 27.47 6.75 -3.38
N ALA A 14 27.45 7.25 -2.15
CA ALA A 14 27.71 6.46 -0.96
C ALA A 14 26.74 5.30 -0.79
N VAL A 15 25.44 5.55 -0.97
CA VAL A 15 24.40 4.51 -0.88
C VAL A 15 24.61 3.45 -1.96
N LYS A 16 24.91 3.86 -3.20
CA LYS A 16 25.16 2.92 -4.29
C LYS A 16 26.38 2.04 -4.00
N GLU A 17 27.50 2.62 -3.61
CA GLU A 17 28.74 1.91 -3.26
C GLU A 17 28.54 0.98 -2.05
N PHE A 18 27.65 1.32 -1.15
CA PHE A 18 27.32 0.47 -0.01
C PHE A 18 26.44 -0.71 -0.41
N THR A 19 25.36 -0.48 -1.15
CA THR A 19 24.42 -1.54 -1.56
C THR A 19 25.05 -2.54 -2.54
N GLU A 20 26.00 -2.10 -3.38
CA GLU A 20 26.74 -2.99 -4.30
C GLU A 20 27.63 -4.02 -3.58
N LYS A 21 27.92 -3.81 -2.29
CA LYS A 21 28.71 -4.74 -1.46
C LYS A 21 27.86 -5.72 -0.65
N LEU A 22 26.53 -5.53 -0.66
CA LEU A 22 25.59 -6.37 0.09
C LEU A 22 25.08 -7.51 -0.78
N GLU A 23 24.85 -8.66 -0.16
CA GLU A 23 24.10 -9.73 -0.80
C GLU A 23 22.62 -9.38 -0.90
N GLY A 24 21.96 -9.89 -1.96
CA GLY A 24 20.55 -9.68 -2.19
C GLY A 24 20.25 -8.60 -3.22
N ASP A 25 18.96 -8.30 -3.38
CA ASP A 25 18.45 -7.35 -4.37
C ASP A 25 17.93 -6.10 -3.64
N TRP A 26 18.64 -5.01 -3.79
CA TRP A 26 18.39 -3.78 -3.06
C TRP A 26 17.82 -2.70 -3.97
N SER A 27 16.75 -2.06 -3.51
CA SER A 27 16.22 -0.85 -4.11
C SER A 27 16.18 0.26 -3.07
N VAL A 28 16.54 1.47 -3.46
CA VAL A 28 16.59 2.62 -2.56
C VAL A 28 15.98 3.84 -3.24
N TYR A 29 15.12 4.54 -2.51
CA TYR A 29 14.60 5.84 -2.91
C TYR A 29 14.89 6.87 -1.82
N VAL A 30 15.36 8.05 -2.23
CA VAL A 30 15.60 9.17 -1.34
C VAL A 30 15.01 10.43 -1.97
N LYS A 31 14.29 11.21 -1.18
CA LYS A 31 13.80 12.54 -1.56
C LYS A 31 14.00 13.52 -0.42
N ASP A 32 14.62 14.65 -0.69
CA ASP A 32 14.58 15.79 0.18
C ASP A 32 13.27 16.56 -0.04
N LEU A 33 12.42 16.58 0.97
CA LEU A 33 11.10 17.21 0.88
C LEU A 33 11.17 18.73 0.81
N LYS A 34 12.30 19.33 1.21
CA LYS A 34 12.50 20.79 1.18
C LYS A 34 12.91 21.27 -0.21
N SER A 35 13.91 20.67 -0.82
CA SER A 35 14.38 21.02 -2.17
C SER A 35 13.60 20.35 -3.28
N GLY A 36 12.93 19.24 -2.98
CA GLY A 36 12.26 18.37 -3.93
C GLY A 36 13.22 17.49 -4.76
N GLU A 37 14.53 17.55 -4.49
CA GLU A 37 15.50 16.68 -5.16
C GLU A 37 15.34 15.23 -4.71
N LYS A 38 15.43 14.33 -5.67
CA LYS A 38 15.25 12.90 -5.43
C LYS A 38 16.15 12.05 -6.30
N PHE A 39 16.45 10.85 -5.82
CA PHE A 39 17.04 9.78 -6.62
C PHE A 39 16.49 8.43 -6.24
N SER A 40 16.53 7.50 -7.18
CA SER A 40 16.33 6.07 -6.94
C SER A 40 17.54 5.27 -7.42
N ILE A 41 17.74 4.11 -6.82
CA ILE A 41 18.70 3.09 -7.21
C ILE A 41 17.91 1.81 -7.39
N ASN A 42 18.01 1.18 -8.56
CA ASN A 42 17.35 -0.08 -8.88
C ASN A 42 15.83 -0.05 -8.61
N ASP A 43 15.14 1.05 -9.00
CA ASP A 43 13.69 1.12 -8.86
C ASP A 43 13.00 0.14 -9.81
N LYS A 44 12.26 -0.79 -9.26
CA LYS A 44 11.50 -1.83 -9.98
C LYS A 44 10.45 -2.44 -9.09
N ALA A 45 9.51 -3.18 -9.69
CA ALA A 45 8.57 -3.99 -8.92
C ALA A 45 9.30 -5.07 -8.12
N MET A 46 9.01 -5.12 -6.82
CA MET A 46 9.50 -6.12 -5.87
C MET A 46 8.33 -6.65 -5.04
N SER A 47 8.52 -7.77 -4.35
CA SER A 47 7.54 -8.22 -3.36
C SER A 47 7.33 -7.13 -2.31
N SER A 48 6.07 -6.72 -2.13
CA SER A 48 5.73 -5.64 -1.21
C SER A 48 5.78 -6.07 0.26
N ALA A 49 5.70 -7.37 0.53
CA ALA A 49 5.43 -7.86 1.88
C ALA A 49 4.30 -7.03 2.54
N SER A 50 4.46 -6.58 3.79
CA SER A 50 3.46 -5.79 4.50
C SER A 50 3.33 -4.33 4.07
N LEU A 51 4.22 -3.82 3.21
CA LEU A 51 4.10 -2.45 2.68
C LEU A 51 2.80 -2.23 1.91
N ILE A 52 2.25 -3.29 1.30
CA ILE A 52 0.97 -3.22 0.58
C ILE A 52 -0.20 -2.75 1.47
N LYS A 53 -0.12 -2.94 2.78
CA LYS A 53 -1.15 -2.57 3.75
C LYS A 53 -1.35 -1.05 3.83
N ALA A 54 -0.28 -0.27 3.70
CA ALA A 54 -0.38 1.19 3.67
C ALA A 54 -1.12 1.70 2.42
N PHE A 55 -0.88 1.08 1.28
CA PHE A 55 -1.60 1.38 0.04
C PHE A 55 -3.07 0.96 0.10
N THR A 56 -3.33 -0.21 0.70
CA THR A 56 -4.71 -0.69 0.93
C THR A 56 -5.46 0.24 1.87
N MET A 57 -4.81 0.76 2.91
CA MET A 57 -5.41 1.74 3.81
C MET A 57 -5.80 3.03 3.08
N ALA A 58 -4.93 3.58 2.24
CA ALA A 58 -5.24 4.76 1.43
C ALA A 58 -6.44 4.53 0.51
N ALA A 59 -6.45 3.40 -0.21
CA ALA A 59 -7.58 3.01 -1.06
C ALA A 59 -8.89 2.82 -0.26
N SER A 60 -8.78 2.32 0.98
CA SER A 60 -9.94 2.11 1.86
C SER A 60 -10.54 3.42 2.35
N TYR A 61 -9.73 4.42 2.64
CA TYR A 61 -10.26 5.75 2.98
C TYR A 61 -11.03 6.37 1.81
N GLU A 62 -10.49 6.29 0.60
CA GLU A 62 -11.18 6.78 -0.61
C GLU A 62 -12.53 6.08 -0.83
N ASN A 63 -12.63 4.79 -0.52
CA ASN A 63 -13.83 3.98 -0.74
C ASN A 63 -14.65 3.73 0.55
N MET A 64 -14.45 4.55 1.59
CA MET A 64 -14.95 4.27 2.94
C MET A 64 -16.49 4.17 3.02
N GLU A 65 -17.22 5.00 2.31
CA GLU A 65 -18.69 4.94 2.31
C GLU A 65 -19.20 3.58 1.82
N LYS A 66 -18.61 3.08 0.74
CA LYS A 66 -18.97 1.78 0.19
C LYS A 66 -18.57 0.63 1.11
N ILE A 67 -17.39 0.72 1.74
CA ILE A 67 -16.92 -0.26 2.72
C ILE A 67 -17.90 -0.33 3.90
N ARG A 68 -18.37 0.83 4.41
CA ARG A 68 -19.39 0.90 5.46
C ARG A 68 -20.71 0.23 5.05
N MET A 69 -21.15 0.44 3.83
CA MET A 69 -22.37 -0.19 3.31
C MET A 69 -22.21 -1.73 3.25
N VAL A 70 -21.08 -2.21 2.76
CA VAL A 70 -20.79 -3.64 2.68
C VAL A 70 -20.74 -4.27 4.07
N GLU A 71 -20.00 -3.66 4.99
CA GLU A 71 -19.88 -4.15 6.36
C GLU A 71 -21.23 -4.11 7.08
N GLY A 72 -22.02 -3.06 6.90
CA GLY A 72 -23.39 -2.97 7.44
C GLY A 72 -24.29 -4.10 6.95
N MET A 73 -24.19 -4.45 5.66
CA MET A 73 -24.94 -5.60 5.11
C MET A 73 -24.50 -6.92 5.75
N LEU A 74 -23.19 -7.15 5.91
CA LEU A 74 -22.65 -8.36 6.53
C LEU A 74 -23.05 -8.50 7.99
N LEU A 75 -23.02 -7.42 8.75
CA LEU A 75 -23.43 -7.38 10.16
C LEU A 75 -24.93 -7.26 10.38
N LYS A 76 -25.73 -7.06 9.31
CA LYS A 76 -27.15 -6.70 9.40
C LYS A 76 -27.39 -5.49 10.32
N ALA A 77 -26.52 -4.49 10.19
CA ALA A 77 -26.50 -3.27 10.99
C ALA A 77 -26.57 -2.03 10.09
N ASP A 78 -26.99 -0.90 10.65
CA ASP A 78 -26.90 0.39 9.95
C ASP A 78 -25.43 0.68 9.60
N PRO A 79 -25.10 1.00 8.33
CA PRO A 79 -23.75 1.39 7.91
C PRO A 79 -23.15 2.56 8.73
N ALA A 80 -23.99 3.46 9.25
CA ALA A 80 -23.57 4.57 10.10
C ALA A 80 -23.49 4.22 11.59
N SER A 81 -23.83 2.99 11.97
CA SER A 81 -23.82 2.56 13.39
C SER A 81 -22.41 2.55 13.98
N GLN A 82 -22.33 2.73 15.31
CA GLN A 82 -21.09 2.62 16.05
C GLN A 82 -20.45 1.22 15.88
N THR A 83 -21.26 0.17 15.81
CA THR A 83 -20.80 -1.21 15.62
C THR A 83 -19.98 -1.37 14.32
N VAL A 84 -20.48 -0.83 13.19
CA VAL A 84 -19.78 -0.83 11.90
C VAL A 84 -18.50 0.02 12.01
N THR A 85 -18.61 1.21 12.60
CA THR A 85 -17.48 2.11 12.77
C THR A 85 -16.34 1.47 13.58
N ASP A 86 -16.66 0.90 14.74
CA ASP A 86 -15.67 0.27 15.62
C ASP A 86 -15.01 -0.95 14.97
N LYS A 87 -15.77 -1.73 14.20
CA LYS A 87 -15.19 -2.87 13.49
C LYS A 87 -14.21 -2.41 12.42
N LEU A 88 -14.59 -1.46 11.57
CA LEU A 88 -13.72 -0.94 10.51
C LEU A 88 -12.47 -0.26 11.08
N PHE A 89 -12.61 0.51 12.17
CA PHE A 89 -11.48 1.11 12.85
C PHE A 89 -10.49 0.06 13.35
N ARG A 90 -10.99 -1.00 14.02
CA ARG A 90 -10.14 -2.10 14.49
C ARG A 90 -9.43 -2.84 13.36
N LEU A 91 -10.13 -3.08 12.24
CA LEU A 91 -9.50 -3.72 11.08
C LEU A 91 -8.34 -2.87 10.54
N MET A 92 -8.56 -1.56 10.36
CA MET A 92 -7.53 -0.65 9.88
C MET A 92 -6.37 -0.52 10.88
N GLU A 93 -6.66 -0.40 12.16
CA GLU A 93 -5.66 -0.34 13.23
C GLU A 93 -4.82 -1.62 13.27
N ASN A 94 -5.46 -2.79 13.29
CA ASN A 94 -4.77 -4.07 13.28
C ASN A 94 -3.90 -4.24 12.02
N MET A 95 -4.44 -3.90 10.86
CA MET A 95 -3.73 -4.00 9.60
C MET A 95 -2.43 -3.18 9.58
N VAL A 96 -2.47 -1.93 10.05
CA VAL A 96 -1.35 -0.99 9.90
C VAL A 96 -0.44 -0.98 11.14
N THR A 97 -1.00 -1.05 12.36
CA THR A 97 -0.21 -0.96 13.59
C THR A 97 0.43 -2.29 13.95
N TYR A 98 -0.33 -3.39 13.85
CA TYR A 98 0.15 -4.73 14.20
C TYR A 98 0.53 -5.58 12.98
N SER A 99 0.36 -5.01 11.78
CA SER A 99 0.62 -5.71 10.53
C SER A 99 -0.18 -7.01 10.37
N ASP A 100 -1.42 -7.03 10.89
CA ASP A 100 -2.28 -8.21 10.83
C ASP A 100 -2.70 -8.54 9.39
N ASN A 101 -2.48 -9.79 9.00
CA ASN A 101 -2.72 -10.24 7.64
C ASN A 101 -4.21 -10.49 7.36
N GLU A 102 -4.96 -11.01 8.33
CA GLU A 102 -6.40 -11.25 8.14
C GLU A 102 -7.17 -9.94 8.04
N SER A 103 -6.79 -8.92 8.82
CA SER A 103 -7.36 -7.58 8.69
C SER A 103 -7.11 -6.99 7.31
N PHE A 104 -5.93 -7.21 6.72
CA PHE A 104 -5.65 -6.84 5.33
C PHE A 104 -6.59 -7.59 4.37
N ASN A 105 -6.67 -8.92 4.47
CA ASN A 105 -7.50 -9.74 3.59
C ASN A 105 -8.97 -9.31 3.67
N GLU A 106 -9.49 -9.05 4.89
CA GLU A 106 -10.86 -8.58 5.11
C GLU A 106 -11.07 -7.17 4.53
N MET A 107 -10.16 -6.23 4.74
CA MET A 107 -10.26 -4.89 4.16
C MET A 107 -10.26 -4.90 2.63
N VAL A 108 -9.55 -5.82 1.99
CA VAL A 108 -9.61 -6.03 0.53
C VAL A 108 -10.98 -6.56 0.12
N ARG A 109 -11.54 -7.56 0.82
CA ARG A 109 -12.87 -8.12 0.52
C ARG A 109 -13.98 -7.08 0.66
N LEU A 110 -13.90 -6.21 1.65
CA LEU A 110 -14.90 -5.15 1.92
C LEU A 110 -14.97 -4.06 0.84
N GLN A 111 -14.04 -4.01 -0.10
CA GLN A 111 -14.09 -3.04 -1.21
C GLN A 111 -15.29 -3.24 -2.14
N THR A 112 -15.94 -4.39 -2.11
CA THR A 112 -17.07 -4.74 -3.00
C THR A 112 -18.17 -5.51 -2.27
N ALA A 113 -19.42 -5.34 -2.74
CA ALA A 113 -20.58 -6.05 -2.20
C ALA A 113 -20.51 -7.58 -2.39
N SER A 114 -19.70 -8.08 -3.33
CA SER A 114 -19.47 -9.51 -3.49
C SER A 114 -18.65 -10.13 -2.37
N ASN A 115 -17.97 -9.29 -1.57
CA ASN A 115 -17.08 -9.69 -0.49
C ASN A 115 -16.03 -10.75 -0.91
N GLN A 116 -15.56 -10.63 -2.17
CA GLN A 116 -14.53 -11.52 -2.74
C GLN A 116 -13.20 -10.78 -2.84
N PHE A 117 -12.10 -11.44 -2.47
CA PHE A 117 -10.76 -10.84 -2.47
C PHE A 117 -10.36 -10.31 -3.86
N ASN A 118 -10.49 -11.13 -4.91
CA ASN A 118 -10.11 -10.75 -6.27
C ASN A 118 -10.92 -9.54 -6.79
N ALA A 119 -12.19 -9.43 -6.45
CA ALA A 119 -13.04 -8.29 -6.81
C ALA A 119 -12.57 -7.02 -6.09
N GLY A 120 -12.31 -7.11 -4.79
CA GLY A 120 -11.77 -6.00 -3.99
C GLY A 120 -10.37 -5.58 -4.44
N ALA A 121 -9.49 -6.52 -4.72
CA ALA A 121 -8.15 -6.24 -5.24
C ALA A 121 -8.21 -5.45 -6.56
N ARG A 122 -9.15 -5.74 -7.46
CA ARG A 122 -9.34 -4.95 -8.70
C ARG A 122 -9.75 -3.50 -8.41
N VAL A 123 -10.57 -3.26 -7.39
CA VAL A 123 -10.96 -1.90 -6.97
C VAL A 123 -9.74 -1.15 -6.46
N ILE A 124 -8.97 -1.74 -5.55
CA ILE A 124 -7.74 -1.15 -5.02
C ILE A 124 -6.75 -0.89 -6.15
N ASN A 125 -6.50 -1.87 -7.03
CA ASN A 125 -5.54 -1.71 -8.12
C ASN A 125 -5.95 -0.63 -9.13
N ARG A 126 -7.24 -0.38 -9.33
CA ARG A 126 -7.71 0.76 -10.11
C ARG A 126 -7.35 2.08 -9.44
N TYR A 127 -7.68 2.25 -8.15
CA TYR A 127 -7.28 3.40 -7.36
C TYR A 127 -5.77 3.65 -7.42
N LEU A 128 -4.97 2.62 -7.21
CA LEU A 128 -3.50 2.74 -7.25
C LEU A 128 -2.99 3.28 -8.59
N ARG A 129 -3.53 2.79 -9.71
CA ARG A 129 -3.18 3.31 -11.04
C ARG A 129 -3.63 4.76 -11.25
N GLU A 130 -4.84 5.13 -10.81
CA GLU A 130 -5.38 6.48 -10.88
C GLU A 130 -4.54 7.46 -10.05
N GLN A 131 -3.99 7.00 -8.93
CA GLN A 131 -3.08 7.76 -8.08
C GLN A 131 -1.63 7.81 -8.59
N GLY A 132 -1.33 7.11 -9.70
CA GLY A 132 -0.03 7.13 -10.36
C GLY A 132 0.99 6.14 -9.82
N TYR A 133 0.60 5.19 -8.96
CA TYR A 133 1.45 4.08 -8.50
C TYR A 133 1.59 3.06 -9.63
N LYS A 134 2.81 2.89 -10.16
CA LYS A 134 3.06 2.13 -11.38
C LYS A 134 3.33 0.66 -11.13
N GLU A 135 4.03 0.36 -10.04
CA GLU A 135 4.55 -0.96 -9.72
C GLU A 135 3.85 -1.59 -8.51
N THR A 136 2.86 -0.87 -7.94
CA THR A 136 2.13 -1.34 -6.76
C THR A 136 0.84 -2.01 -7.16
N ALA A 137 0.66 -3.27 -6.70
CA ALA A 137 -0.56 -4.02 -6.95
C ALA A 137 -0.89 -5.01 -5.81
N VAL A 138 -2.18 -5.07 -5.47
CA VAL A 138 -2.77 -6.12 -4.63
C VAL A 138 -3.10 -7.31 -5.53
N LEU A 139 -2.38 -8.42 -5.37
CA LEU A 139 -2.49 -9.58 -6.25
C LEU A 139 -2.80 -10.88 -5.49
N HIS A 140 -2.52 -10.93 -4.19
CA HIS A 140 -2.64 -12.15 -3.40
C HIS A 140 -3.02 -11.86 -1.96
N THR A 141 -3.76 -12.79 -1.34
CA THR A 141 -4.01 -12.78 0.10
C THR A 141 -2.69 -12.93 0.87
N LEU A 142 -2.65 -12.44 2.10
CA LEU A 142 -1.53 -12.69 3.01
C LEU A 142 -1.84 -13.88 3.93
N ALA A 143 -0.77 -14.58 4.38
CA ALA A 143 -0.91 -15.75 5.26
C ALA A 143 -1.71 -15.39 6.54
N PRO A 144 -2.54 -16.31 7.08
CA PRO A 144 -2.67 -17.72 6.70
C PRO A 144 -3.60 -17.98 5.50
N SER A 145 -4.40 -17.02 5.04
CA SER A 145 -5.36 -17.21 3.94
C SER A 145 -4.74 -17.32 2.55
N ASN A 146 -3.42 -17.40 2.45
CA ASN A 146 -2.69 -17.55 1.18
C ASN A 146 -2.91 -18.89 0.48
N THR A 147 -3.63 -19.81 1.13
CA THR A 147 -4.10 -21.07 0.51
C THR A 147 -5.37 -20.90 -0.28
N ASP A 148 -6.00 -19.74 -0.18
CA ASP A 148 -7.25 -19.44 -0.88
C ASP A 148 -6.94 -19.08 -2.35
N PRO A 149 -7.58 -19.73 -3.33
CA PRO A 149 -7.32 -19.50 -4.76
C PRO A 149 -7.79 -18.13 -5.27
N GLU A 150 -8.18 -17.22 -4.40
CA GLU A 150 -8.78 -15.93 -4.74
C GLU A 150 -7.82 -14.86 -5.27
N GLY A 151 -6.53 -15.16 -5.47
CA GLY A 151 -5.55 -14.18 -5.94
C GLY A 151 -5.67 -13.81 -7.43
N LEU A 152 -5.07 -12.69 -7.81
CA LEU A 152 -4.86 -12.24 -9.19
C LEU A 152 -3.44 -12.54 -9.69
N GLY A 153 -2.55 -12.99 -8.82
CA GLY A 153 -1.15 -13.30 -9.08
C GLY A 153 -0.48 -13.99 -7.90
N SER A 154 0.83 -14.18 -7.99
CA SER A 154 1.59 -14.98 -7.02
C SER A 154 2.02 -14.21 -5.76
N SER A 155 2.13 -12.88 -5.83
CA SER A 155 2.51 -12.02 -4.70
C SER A 155 2.10 -10.58 -4.94
N ASN A 156 1.88 -9.84 -3.85
CA ASN A 156 1.69 -8.40 -3.91
C ASN A 156 3.01 -7.70 -4.24
N THR A 157 2.94 -6.64 -5.04
CA THR A 157 4.12 -5.90 -5.50
C THR A 157 4.08 -4.44 -5.09
N THR A 158 5.25 -3.81 -5.03
CA THR A 158 5.45 -2.36 -4.95
C THR A 158 6.84 -2.00 -5.45
N SER A 159 7.12 -0.70 -5.61
CA SER A 159 8.47 -0.18 -5.83
C SER A 159 8.84 0.86 -4.77
N VAL A 160 10.13 1.18 -4.69
CA VAL A 160 10.60 2.20 -3.73
C VAL A 160 10.15 3.61 -4.12
N GLU A 161 9.96 3.90 -5.41
CA GLU A 161 9.39 5.18 -5.84
C GLU A 161 7.90 5.29 -5.46
N ASP A 162 7.11 4.23 -5.63
CA ASP A 162 5.71 4.20 -5.21
C ASP A 162 5.59 4.38 -3.70
N CYS A 163 6.41 3.66 -2.91
CA CYS A 163 6.46 3.81 -1.45
C CYS A 163 6.83 5.24 -1.03
N GLY A 164 7.87 5.81 -1.63
CA GLY A 164 8.28 7.18 -1.35
C GLY A 164 7.21 8.22 -1.71
N THR A 165 6.49 7.99 -2.80
CA THR A 165 5.37 8.83 -3.22
C THR A 165 4.21 8.77 -2.23
N LEU A 166 3.84 7.57 -1.75
CA LEU A 166 2.81 7.42 -0.74
C LEU A 166 3.20 8.12 0.57
N LEU A 167 4.43 7.91 1.04
CA LEU A 167 4.92 8.54 2.28
C LEU A 167 4.95 10.07 2.17
N GLU A 168 5.32 10.62 1.01
CA GLU A 168 5.26 12.06 0.76
C GLU A 168 3.82 12.60 0.82
N LYS A 169 2.87 11.91 0.16
CA LYS A 169 1.45 12.30 0.22
C LYS A 169 0.92 12.28 1.65
N ILE A 170 1.27 11.27 2.44
CA ILE A 170 0.90 11.20 3.86
C ILE A 170 1.50 12.38 4.64
N TYR A 171 2.79 12.64 4.46
CA TYR A 171 3.47 13.75 5.13
C TYR A 171 2.84 15.10 4.79
N ARG A 172 2.45 15.32 3.54
CA ARG A 172 1.82 16.54 3.06
C ARG A 172 0.31 16.62 3.36
N ARG A 173 -0.27 15.56 3.91
CA ARG A 173 -1.74 15.42 4.11
C ARG A 173 -2.53 15.50 2.80
N GLU A 174 -1.97 14.93 1.73
CA GLU A 174 -2.53 14.88 0.37
C GLU A 174 -2.99 13.46 -0.01
N CYS A 175 -3.00 12.53 0.94
CA CYS A 175 -3.27 11.13 0.65
C CYS A 175 -4.77 10.86 0.49
N VAL A 176 -5.62 11.50 1.30
CA VAL A 176 -7.11 11.43 1.33
C VAL A 176 -7.67 12.72 1.90
#